data_2c9f65eab4957363666ceac08852f362
#
_entry.id   2c9f65eab4957363666ceac08852f362
#
_cell.length_a   1.000
_cell.length_b   1.000
_cell.length_c   1.000
_cell.angle_alpha   90.00
_cell.angle_beta   90.00
_cell.angle_gamma   90.00
#
_symmetry.space_group_name_H-M   'P 1'
#
loop_
_entity.id
_entity.type
_entity.pdbx_description
1 polymer ?
#
loop_
_entity_poly.entity_id
_entity_poly.type
_entity_poly.pdbx_seq_one_letter_code
_entity_poly.pdbx_strand_id
1 'polypeptide(L)'
;MGHRLTKIYTRTGDTGDTGLGDGTRVSKDSQRVHALGEVDELNSTIGLLLAEELPAGVRAALACIQHELFDLGGEVCIPGHTSMSERQVSRLEALLDDYNRDLAPLKEFILPGGTRAASLAHLARTVCRRAERALVSLSRAEPVGTAARKYLNRLSDLLFVLGRVLNRAGGGSDVLWQRGKTIEKGKGGREK
;
A
#
# COMPACT_ATOMS: atom_id res chain seq x y z
N MET A 1 -16.65 17.14 -22.63
CA MET A 1 -16.56 16.45 -21.30
C MET A 1 -17.05 17.44 -20.26
N GLY A 2 -18.16 17.16 -19.56
CA GLY A 2 -18.69 18.03 -18.52
C GLY A 2 -17.71 18.09 -17.33
N HIS A 3 -17.65 19.25 -16.67
CA HIS A 3 -16.87 19.45 -15.45
C HIS A 3 -17.43 18.56 -14.31
N ARG A 4 -16.94 17.33 -14.21
CA ARG A 4 -17.43 16.28 -13.29
C ARG A 4 -17.20 16.62 -11.81
N LEU A 5 -16.41 17.67 -11.50
CA LEU A 5 -15.95 18.00 -10.15
C LEU A 5 -16.12 19.50 -9.80
N THR A 6 -17.12 20.16 -10.34
CA THR A 6 -17.37 21.60 -10.04
C THR A 6 -17.95 21.84 -8.64
N LYS A 7 -18.58 20.82 -8.04
CA LYS A 7 -19.13 20.88 -6.69
C LYS A 7 -18.64 19.69 -5.86
N ILE A 8 -17.78 19.93 -4.90
CA ILE A 8 -17.10 18.89 -4.13
C ILE A 8 -18.06 18.21 -3.14
N TYR A 9 -18.94 18.96 -2.46
CA TYR A 9 -19.94 18.38 -1.56
C TYR A 9 -21.31 18.39 -2.21
N THR A 10 -22.04 17.26 -2.10
CA THR A 10 -23.41 17.11 -2.66
C THR A 10 -24.45 16.94 -1.58
N ARG A 11 -24.04 16.64 -0.34
CA ARG A 11 -24.87 16.31 0.83
C ARG A 11 -25.73 15.03 0.65
N THR A 12 -25.59 14.31 -0.45
CA THR A 12 -26.40 13.11 -0.75
C THR A 12 -25.98 11.90 0.07
N GLY A 13 -24.84 11.99 0.78
CA GLY A 13 -24.27 10.91 1.60
C GLY A 13 -24.42 11.12 3.12
N ASP A 14 -25.12 12.17 3.57
CA ASP A 14 -25.21 12.53 5.00
C ASP A 14 -26.05 11.53 5.81
N THR A 15 -26.90 10.75 5.14
CA THR A 15 -27.73 9.69 5.73
C THR A 15 -27.02 8.34 5.90
N GLY A 16 -25.72 8.27 5.55
CA GLY A 16 -24.92 7.03 5.70
C GLY A 16 -24.80 6.19 4.43
N ASP A 17 -25.42 6.61 3.31
CA ASP A 17 -25.29 5.93 2.03
C ASP A 17 -24.35 6.65 1.08
N THR A 18 -23.78 5.90 0.13
CA THR A 18 -22.94 6.45 -0.95
C THR A 18 -23.33 5.84 -2.30
N GLY A 19 -22.99 6.51 -3.41
CA GLY A 19 -23.15 5.99 -4.75
C GLY A 19 -21.89 5.24 -5.20
N LEU A 20 -22.10 4.09 -5.84
CA LEU A 20 -21.06 3.37 -6.59
C LEU A 20 -20.92 3.94 -8.02
N GLY A 21 -19.89 3.50 -8.75
CA GLY A 21 -19.61 4.00 -10.09
C GLY A 21 -20.65 3.60 -11.16
N ASP A 22 -21.46 2.58 -10.90
CA ASP A 22 -22.59 2.16 -11.72
C ASP A 22 -23.90 2.91 -11.40
N GLY A 23 -23.87 3.80 -10.41
CA GLY A 23 -25.03 4.58 -9.95
C GLY A 23 -25.85 3.91 -8.85
N THR A 24 -25.56 2.68 -8.46
CA THR A 24 -26.21 2.04 -7.32
C THR A 24 -25.84 2.73 -6.01
N ARG A 25 -26.74 2.68 -5.03
CA ARG A 25 -26.49 3.22 -3.70
C ARG A 25 -26.32 2.09 -2.70
N VAL A 26 -25.28 2.23 -1.88
CA VAL A 26 -24.93 1.25 -0.83
C VAL A 26 -24.63 1.97 0.47
N SER A 27 -24.73 1.27 1.60
CA SER A 27 -24.31 1.81 2.89
C SER A 27 -22.79 2.06 2.90
N LYS A 28 -22.38 3.14 3.54
CA LYS A 28 -20.96 3.50 3.69
C LYS A 28 -20.15 2.48 4.49
N ASP A 29 -20.79 1.66 5.32
CA ASP A 29 -20.18 0.58 6.09
C ASP A 29 -20.15 -0.77 5.33
N SER A 30 -20.58 -0.81 4.06
CA SER A 30 -20.51 -2.03 3.25
C SER A 30 -19.05 -2.45 3.01
N GLN A 31 -18.83 -3.77 2.85
CA GLN A 31 -17.49 -4.32 2.58
C GLN A 31 -16.85 -3.72 1.32
N ARG A 32 -17.65 -3.36 0.32
CA ARG A 32 -17.19 -2.73 -0.92
C ARG A 32 -16.65 -1.32 -0.68
N VAL A 33 -17.38 -0.51 0.05
CA VAL A 33 -16.94 0.86 0.41
C VAL A 33 -15.73 0.81 1.34
N HIS A 34 -15.69 -0.16 2.27
CA HIS A 34 -14.53 -0.38 3.11
C HIS A 34 -13.28 -0.75 2.27
N ALA A 35 -13.39 -1.72 1.36
CA ALA A 35 -12.27 -2.11 0.50
C ALA A 35 -11.80 -0.95 -0.40
N LEU A 36 -12.72 -0.14 -0.93
CA LEU A 36 -12.41 1.05 -1.70
C LEU A 36 -11.64 2.08 -0.87
N GLY A 37 -12.06 2.34 0.36
CA GLY A 37 -11.38 3.24 1.29
C GLY A 37 -9.96 2.78 1.64
N GLU A 38 -9.75 1.48 1.82
CA GLU A 38 -8.41 0.92 2.08
C GLU A 38 -7.45 1.07 0.89
N VAL A 39 -7.97 0.95 -0.34
CA VAL A 39 -7.18 1.21 -1.57
C VAL A 39 -6.83 2.69 -1.69
N ASP A 40 -7.76 3.58 -1.36
CA ASP A 40 -7.52 5.04 -1.38
C ASP A 40 -6.50 5.46 -0.30
N GLU A 41 -6.57 4.91 0.90
CA GLU A 41 -5.57 5.14 1.95
C GLU A 41 -4.18 4.66 1.54
N LEU A 42 -4.09 3.48 0.90
CA LEU A 42 -2.84 2.99 0.34
C LEU A 42 -2.26 3.98 -0.68
N ASN A 43 -3.08 4.44 -1.60
CA ASN A 43 -2.67 5.40 -2.64
C ASN A 43 -2.18 6.72 -2.02
N SER A 44 -2.88 7.22 -1.02
CA SER A 44 -2.50 8.41 -0.25
C SER A 44 -1.18 8.21 0.50
N THR A 45 -0.95 7.01 1.06
CA THR A 45 0.29 6.65 1.77
C THR A 45 1.48 6.59 0.79
N ILE A 46 1.26 6.11 -0.44
CA ILE A 46 2.28 6.16 -1.51
C ILE A 46 2.55 7.62 -1.91
N GLY A 47 1.53 8.48 -1.92
CA GLY A 47 1.69 9.92 -2.12
C GLY A 47 2.62 10.56 -1.08
N LEU A 48 2.51 10.18 0.20
CA LEU A 48 3.43 10.61 1.24
C LEU A 48 4.87 10.15 0.97
N LEU A 49 5.06 8.90 0.52
CA LEU A 49 6.38 8.39 0.15
C LEU A 49 6.95 9.15 -1.05
N LEU A 50 6.14 9.50 -2.04
CA LEU A 50 6.53 10.28 -3.21
C LEU A 50 6.92 11.73 -2.87
N ALA A 51 6.52 12.27 -1.72
CA ALA A 51 6.93 13.59 -1.25
C ALA A 51 8.39 13.62 -0.75
N GLU A 52 8.99 12.46 -0.48
CA GLU A 52 10.39 12.36 -0.08
C GLU A 52 11.36 12.45 -1.28
N GLU A 53 12.63 12.68 -1.00
CA GLU A 53 13.69 12.53 -2.00
C GLU A 53 13.90 11.05 -2.31
N LEU A 54 13.65 10.67 -3.56
CA LEU A 54 13.70 9.28 -4.02
C LEU A 54 14.59 9.14 -5.26
N PRO A 55 15.29 8.00 -5.41
CA PRO A 55 15.91 7.65 -6.67
C PRO A 55 14.90 7.72 -7.83
N ALA A 56 15.32 8.25 -8.98
CA ALA A 56 14.42 8.52 -10.12
C ALA A 56 13.61 7.29 -10.55
N GLY A 57 14.24 6.10 -10.59
CA GLY A 57 13.56 4.84 -10.93
C GLY A 57 12.47 4.46 -9.93
N VAL A 58 12.72 4.63 -8.62
CA VAL A 58 11.73 4.35 -7.57
C VAL A 58 10.57 5.32 -7.67
N ARG A 59 10.85 6.62 -7.87
CA ARG A 59 9.83 7.64 -8.07
C ARG A 59 8.91 7.31 -9.25
N ALA A 60 9.49 6.97 -10.40
CA ALA A 60 8.74 6.61 -11.60
C ALA A 60 7.86 5.36 -11.38
N ALA A 61 8.39 4.33 -10.71
CA ALA A 61 7.64 3.12 -10.39
C ALA A 61 6.44 3.43 -9.47
N LEU A 62 6.65 4.21 -8.39
CA LEU A 62 5.60 4.56 -7.44
C LEU A 62 4.52 5.46 -8.07
N ALA A 63 4.90 6.40 -8.94
CA ALA A 63 3.95 7.22 -9.68
C ALA A 63 3.04 6.37 -10.59
N CYS A 64 3.62 5.38 -11.31
CA CYS A 64 2.84 4.43 -12.09
C CYS A 64 1.88 3.59 -11.21
N ILE A 65 2.35 3.14 -10.04
CA ILE A 65 1.55 2.38 -9.07
C ILE A 65 0.36 3.20 -8.58
N GLN A 66 0.49 4.51 -8.36
CA GLN A 66 -0.64 5.36 -7.98
C GLN A 66 -1.76 5.36 -9.04
N HIS A 67 -1.42 5.41 -10.32
CA HIS A 67 -2.41 5.30 -11.39
C HIS A 67 -3.08 3.93 -11.41
N GLU A 68 -2.31 2.85 -11.26
CA GLU A 68 -2.85 1.49 -11.19
C GLU A 68 -3.75 1.27 -9.96
N LEU A 69 -3.46 1.91 -8.83
CA LEU A 69 -4.35 1.88 -7.67
C LEU A 69 -5.66 2.64 -7.91
N PHE A 70 -5.66 3.70 -8.73
CA PHE A 70 -6.89 4.33 -9.19
C PHE A 70 -7.71 3.41 -10.09
N ASP A 71 -7.06 2.67 -11.00
CA ASP A 71 -7.71 1.68 -11.84
C ASP A 71 -8.32 0.54 -10.99
N LEU A 72 -7.56 0.06 -9.98
CA LEU A 72 -8.05 -0.94 -9.03
C LEU A 72 -9.23 -0.40 -8.21
N GLY A 73 -9.16 0.85 -7.77
CA GLY A 73 -10.27 1.53 -7.11
C GLY A 73 -11.51 1.60 -8.00
N GLY A 74 -11.33 1.87 -9.29
CA GLY A 74 -12.41 1.82 -10.29
C GLY A 74 -13.04 0.43 -10.42
N GLU A 75 -12.22 -0.63 -10.45
CA GLU A 75 -12.69 -2.02 -10.46
C GLU A 75 -13.52 -2.34 -9.20
N VAL A 76 -13.05 -1.89 -8.02
CA VAL A 76 -13.79 -2.07 -6.77
C VAL A 76 -15.07 -1.22 -6.74
N CYS A 77 -15.03 0.01 -7.27
CA CYS A 77 -16.17 0.94 -7.28
C CYS A 77 -17.30 0.53 -8.21
N ILE A 78 -17.01 -0.25 -9.26
CA ILE A 78 -18.01 -0.65 -10.29
C ILE A 78 -18.17 -2.17 -10.27
N PRO A 79 -19.26 -2.72 -9.68
CA PRO A 79 -19.50 -4.15 -9.67
C PRO A 79 -19.42 -4.76 -11.07
N GLY A 80 -18.65 -5.84 -11.23
CA GLY A 80 -18.48 -6.52 -12.52
C GLY A 80 -17.50 -5.86 -13.49
N HIS A 81 -16.94 -4.68 -13.17
CA HIS A 81 -15.86 -4.06 -13.95
C HIS A 81 -14.52 -4.74 -13.67
N THR A 82 -13.68 -4.87 -14.70
CA THR A 82 -12.32 -5.41 -14.59
C THR A 82 -11.35 -4.46 -15.27
N SER A 83 -10.38 -3.94 -14.54
CA SER A 83 -9.32 -3.07 -15.03
C SER A 83 -7.93 -3.64 -14.78
N MET A 84 -7.80 -4.50 -13.77
CA MET A 84 -6.54 -5.17 -13.42
C MET A 84 -6.35 -6.45 -14.23
N SER A 85 -5.12 -6.70 -14.67
CA SER A 85 -4.74 -7.87 -15.45
C SER A 85 -3.41 -8.47 -14.97
N GLU A 86 -3.06 -9.65 -15.44
CA GLU A 86 -1.77 -10.29 -15.14
C GLU A 86 -0.57 -9.44 -15.62
N ARG A 87 -0.76 -8.52 -16.57
CA ARG A 87 0.31 -7.60 -17.02
C ARG A 87 0.81 -6.70 -15.90
N GLN A 88 -0.10 -6.11 -15.10
CA GLN A 88 0.30 -5.26 -13.96
C GLN A 88 0.98 -6.10 -12.88
N VAL A 89 0.50 -7.32 -12.64
CA VAL A 89 1.11 -8.26 -11.68
C VAL A 89 2.54 -8.59 -12.09
N SER A 90 2.75 -9.04 -13.33
CA SER A 90 4.09 -9.39 -13.85
C SER A 90 5.04 -8.19 -13.87
N ARG A 91 4.53 -6.97 -14.10
CA ARG A 91 5.32 -5.75 -14.00
C ARG A 91 5.84 -5.52 -12.58
N LEU A 92 5.01 -5.73 -11.55
CA LEU A 92 5.46 -5.63 -10.15
C LEU A 92 6.50 -6.69 -9.81
N GLU A 93 6.32 -7.92 -10.29
CA GLU A 93 7.28 -9.01 -10.10
C GLU A 93 8.64 -8.67 -10.72
N ALA A 94 8.65 -8.17 -11.95
CA ALA A 94 9.88 -7.74 -12.62
C ALA A 94 10.59 -6.59 -11.86
N LEU A 95 9.84 -5.59 -11.38
CA LEU A 95 10.40 -4.50 -10.58
C LEU A 95 10.98 -5.02 -9.25
N LEU A 96 10.27 -5.95 -8.59
CA LEU A 96 10.73 -6.56 -7.36
C LEU A 96 12.05 -7.30 -7.57
N ASP A 97 12.15 -8.12 -8.61
CA ASP A 97 13.36 -8.87 -8.94
C ASP A 97 14.53 -7.94 -9.24
N ASP A 98 14.28 -6.88 -10.01
CA ASP A 98 15.32 -5.89 -10.33
C ASP A 98 15.85 -5.18 -9.08
N TYR A 99 14.98 -4.67 -8.21
CA TYR A 99 15.41 -3.99 -7.00
C TYR A 99 16.01 -4.93 -5.96
N ASN A 100 15.57 -6.18 -5.90
CA ASN A 100 16.09 -7.16 -4.94
C ASN A 100 17.44 -7.74 -5.34
N ARG A 101 17.84 -7.69 -6.62
CA ARG A 101 19.08 -8.27 -7.17
C ARG A 101 20.32 -7.80 -6.43
N ASP A 102 20.38 -6.50 -6.10
CA ASP A 102 21.54 -5.87 -5.47
C ASP A 102 21.47 -5.82 -3.94
N LEU A 103 20.43 -6.38 -3.35
CA LEU A 103 20.26 -6.44 -1.90
C LEU A 103 20.91 -7.70 -1.33
N ALA A 104 21.59 -7.53 -0.19
CA ALA A 104 22.13 -8.68 0.52
C ALA A 104 21.01 -9.64 0.98
N PRO A 105 21.22 -10.97 0.91
CA PRO A 105 20.26 -11.93 1.44
C PRO A 105 19.97 -11.67 2.92
N LEU A 106 18.68 -11.78 3.29
CA LEU A 106 18.28 -11.64 4.68
C LEU A 106 18.54 -12.94 5.43
N LYS A 107 19.21 -12.83 6.57
CA LYS A 107 19.44 -13.95 7.51
C LYS A 107 18.46 -13.91 8.68
N GLU A 108 17.77 -12.81 8.89
CA GLU A 108 16.81 -12.56 9.96
C GLU A 108 15.78 -11.53 9.50
N PHE A 109 14.65 -11.44 10.23
CA PHE A 109 13.67 -10.36 10.01
C PHE A 109 14.29 -8.99 10.25
N ILE A 110 13.85 -8.01 9.47
CA ILE A 110 14.23 -6.61 9.68
C ILE A 110 13.12 -5.88 10.45
N LEU A 111 13.51 -4.96 11.30
CA LEU A 111 12.58 -4.05 11.94
C LEU A 111 12.13 -3.00 10.91
N PRO A 112 10.81 -2.71 10.83
CA PRO A 112 10.32 -1.65 9.94
C PRO A 112 10.79 -0.28 10.46
N GLY A 113 11.66 0.38 9.69
CA GLY A 113 12.29 1.63 10.11
C GLY A 113 13.46 1.98 9.19
N GLY A 114 14.38 2.81 9.69
CA GLY A 114 15.53 3.31 8.96
C GLY A 114 15.38 4.78 8.57
N THR A 115 15.75 5.14 7.34
CA THR A 115 15.50 6.49 6.81
C THR A 115 14.00 6.81 6.76
N ARG A 116 13.65 8.09 6.66
CA ARG A 116 12.24 8.51 6.58
C ARG A 116 11.54 7.87 5.38
N ALA A 117 12.17 7.87 4.21
CA ALA A 117 11.64 7.21 3.02
C ALA A 117 11.46 5.69 3.21
N ALA A 118 12.43 5.00 3.83
CA ALA A 118 12.32 3.59 4.16
C ALA A 118 11.15 3.31 5.13
N SER A 119 11.00 4.12 6.16
CA SER A 119 9.91 4.00 7.14
C SER A 119 8.54 4.21 6.50
N LEU A 120 8.40 5.16 5.56
CA LEU A 120 7.17 5.38 4.79
C LEU A 120 6.88 4.23 3.83
N ALA A 121 7.89 3.61 3.21
CA ALA A 121 7.70 2.41 2.41
C ALA A 121 7.19 1.23 3.26
N HIS A 122 7.70 1.05 4.48
CA HIS A 122 7.18 0.05 5.41
C HIS A 122 5.75 0.36 5.89
N LEU A 123 5.40 1.64 6.11
CA LEU A 123 4.04 2.04 6.40
C LEU A 123 3.12 1.70 5.23
N ALA A 124 3.46 2.12 4.00
CA ALA A 124 2.70 1.80 2.79
C ALA A 124 2.52 0.28 2.62
N ARG A 125 3.56 -0.51 2.90
CA ARG A 125 3.48 -1.98 2.89
C ARG A 125 2.42 -2.51 3.86
N THR A 126 2.35 -2.00 5.07
CA THR A 126 1.36 -2.48 6.06
C THR A 126 -0.06 -2.05 5.70
N VAL A 127 -0.24 -0.85 5.17
CA VAL A 127 -1.51 -0.37 4.62
C VAL A 127 -1.92 -1.21 3.40
N CYS A 128 -0.99 -1.52 2.48
CA CYS A 128 -1.23 -2.42 1.35
C CYS A 128 -1.76 -3.79 1.79
N ARG A 129 -1.16 -4.39 2.81
CA ARG A 129 -1.63 -5.66 3.39
C ARG A 129 -3.01 -5.54 4.04
N ARG A 130 -3.39 -4.37 4.55
CA ARG A 130 -4.74 -4.12 5.07
C ARG A 130 -5.74 -4.03 3.92
N ALA A 131 -5.41 -3.29 2.85
CA ALA A 131 -6.22 -3.23 1.62
C ALA A 131 -6.39 -4.62 0.98
N GLU A 132 -5.35 -5.43 0.92
CA GLU A 132 -5.41 -6.82 0.45
C GLU A 132 -6.43 -7.64 1.27
N ARG A 133 -6.36 -7.57 2.61
CA ARG A 133 -7.31 -8.29 3.47
C ARG A 133 -8.75 -7.83 3.28
N ALA A 134 -8.98 -6.51 3.12
CA ALA A 134 -10.31 -5.98 2.85
C ALA A 134 -10.86 -6.48 1.50
N LEU A 135 -10.00 -6.51 0.46
CA LEU A 135 -10.37 -7.03 -0.85
C LEU A 135 -10.62 -8.55 -0.83
N VAL A 136 -9.87 -9.31 -0.04
CA VAL A 136 -10.13 -10.75 0.19
C VAL A 136 -11.46 -10.94 0.91
N SER A 137 -11.79 -10.11 1.91
CA SER A 137 -13.10 -10.17 2.59
C SER A 137 -14.23 -9.90 1.61
N LEU A 138 -14.14 -8.85 0.79
CA LEU A 138 -15.11 -8.53 -0.26
C LEU A 138 -15.27 -9.70 -1.23
N SER A 139 -14.18 -10.35 -1.64
CA SER A 139 -14.20 -11.44 -2.63
C SER A 139 -14.92 -12.72 -2.15
N ARG A 140 -15.27 -12.82 -0.88
CA ARG A 140 -16.08 -13.92 -0.34
C ARG A 140 -17.59 -13.67 -0.50
N ALA A 141 -17.99 -12.43 -0.62
CA ALA A 141 -19.37 -12.01 -0.73
C ALA A 141 -19.74 -11.60 -2.17
N GLU A 142 -18.78 -11.05 -2.90
CA GLU A 142 -19.00 -10.48 -4.22
C GLU A 142 -17.84 -10.85 -5.18
N PRO A 143 -18.11 -10.91 -6.50
CA PRO A 143 -17.03 -11.14 -7.48
C PRO A 143 -15.98 -10.03 -7.44
N VAL A 144 -14.70 -10.42 -7.30
CA VAL A 144 -13.53 -9.56 -7.36
C VAL A 144 -12.49 -10.22 -8.25
N GLY A 145 -11.87 -9.46 -9.13
CA GLY A 145 -10.86 -9.94 -10.06
C GLY A 145 -9.66 -10.61 -9.34
N THR A 146 -9.24 -11.75 -9.85
CA THR A 146 -8.07 -12.47 -9.30
C THR A 146 -6.80 -11.63 -9.43
N ALA A 147 -6.64 -10.91 -10.55
CA ALA A 147 -5.49 -10.04 -10.79
C ALA A 147 -5.41 -8.91 -9.76
N ALA A 148 -6.53 -8.31 -9.35
CA ALA A 148 -6.57 -7.26 -8.33
C ALA A 148 -6.01 -7.75 -6.98
N ARG A 149 -6.39 -8.96 -6.55
CA ARG A 149 -5.86 -9.56 -5.31
C ARG A 149 -4.38 -9.89 -5.40
N LYS A 150 -3.94 -10.49 -6.52
CA LYS A 150 -2.53 -10.78 -6.79
C LYS A 150 -1.70 -9.49 -6.79
N TYR A 151 -2.23 -8.43 -7.41
CA TYR A 151 -1.57 -7.14 -7.50
C TYR A 151 -1.24 -6.57 -6.12
N LEU A 152 -2.21 -6.49 -5.20
CA LEU A 152 -1.95 -5.99 -3.84
C LEU A 152 -0.96 -6.88 -3.08
N ASN A 153 -1.03 -8.19 -3.25
CA ASN A 153 -0.06 -9.10 -2.65
C ASN A 153 1.37 -8.79 -3.14
N ARG A 154 1.60 -8.73 -4.46
CA ARG A 154 2.91 -8.40 -5.06
C ARG A 154 3.36 -6.99 -4.73
N LEU A 155 2.44 -6.01 -4.68
CA LEU A 155 2.76 -4.64 -4.28
C LEU A 155 3.29 -4.59 -2.84
N SER A 156 2.72 -5.38 -1.93
CA SER A 156 3.23 -5.44 -0.56
C SER A 156 4.68 -5.96 -0.50
N ASP A 157 5.03 -6.93 -1.33
CA ASP A 157 6.38 -7.49 -1.42
C ASP A 157 7.36 -6.47 -2.05
N LEU A 158 6.93 -5.79 -3.10
CA LEU A 158 7.71 -4.70 -3.70
C LEU A 158 7.98 -3.57 -2.70
N LEU A 159 6.97 -3.14 -1.95
CA LEU A 159 7.13 -2.09 -0.93
C LEU A 159 8.11 -2.50 0.19
N PHE A 160 8.18 -3.80 0.53
CA PHE A 160 9.20 -4.32 1.43
C PHE A 160 10.62 -4.16 0.84
N VAL A 161 10.80 -4.57 -0.40
CA VAL A 161 12.09 -4.43 -1.11
C VAL A 161 12.48 -2.96 -1.25
N LEU A 162 11.52 -2.10 -1.64
CA LEU A 162 11.77 -0.65 -1.74
C LEU A 162 12.15 -0.03 -0.40
N GLY A 163 11.59 -0.49 0.73
CA GLY A 163 12.02 -0.05 2.05
C GLY A 163 13.51 -0.26 2.27
N ARG A 164 14.05 -1.42 1.89
CA ARG A 164 15.48 -1.73 1.97
C ARG A 164 16.31 -0.90 1.00
N VAL A 165 15.86 -0.78 -0.24
CA VAL A 165 16.53 0.04 -1.28
C VAL A 165 16.66 1.49 -0.82
N LEU A 166 15.57 2.07 -0.32
CA LEU A 166 15.53 3.45 0.15
C LEU A 166 16.36 3.66 1.41
N ASN A 167 16.40 2.67 2.30
CA ASN A 167 17.27 2.73 3.47
C ASN A 167 18.75 2.80 3.05
N ARG A 168 19.17 1.93 2.13
CA ARG A 168 20.54 1.91 1.58
C ARG A 168 20.85 3.19 0.81
N ALA A 169 19.93 3.68 -0.03
CA ALA A 169 20.12 4.91 -0.80
C ALA A 169 20.32 6.14 0.10
N GLY A 170 19.68 6.17 1.26
CA GLY A 170 19.85 7.22 2.27
C GLY A 170 21.02 6.99 3.23
N GLY A 171 21.93 6.05 2.93
CA GLY A 171 23.12 5.76 3.75
C GLY A 171 22.83 4.91 5.00
N GLY A 172 21.61 4.39 5.16
CA GLY A 172 21.24 3.51 6.26
C GLY A 172 21.52 2.02 5.96
N SER A 173 21.36 1.19 6.99
CA SER A 173 21.43 -0.26 6.89
C SER A 173 20.19 -0.91 7.52
N ASP A 174 19.86 -2.12 7.07
CA ASP A 174 18.75 -2.88 7.66
C ASP A 174 19.04 -3.18 9.14
N VAL A 175 18.08 -2.86 10.01
CA VAL A 175 18.17 -3.19 11.42
C VAL A 175 17.54 -4.55 11.63
N LEU A 176 18.35 -5.56 11.93
CA LEU A 176 17.87 -6.92 12.13
C LEU A 176 17.14 -7.07 13.47
N TRP A 177 16.05 -7.79 13.47
CA TRP A 177 15.38 -8.19 14.69
C TRP A 177 16.27 -9.11 15.52
N GLN A 178 16.31 -8.89 16.82
CA GLN A 178 17.04 -9.71 17.79
C GLN A 178 16.05 -10.27 18.81
N ARG A 179 15.90 -11.57 18.83
CA ARG A 179 15.01 -12.24 19.75
C ARG A 179 15.38 -11.95 21.20
N GLY A 180 14.40 -11.52 22.00
CA GLY A 180 14.59 -11.27 23.44
C GLY A 180 15.34 -9.96 23.78
N LYS A 181 15.68 -9.14 22.78
CA LYS A 181 16.28 -7.82 23.04
C LYS A 181 15.24 -6.89 23.67
N THR A 182 15.40 -6.66 24.97
CA THR A 182 14.60 -5.69 25.75
C THR A 182 15.53 -4.67 26.40
N ILE A 183 14.99 -3.53 26.82
CA ILE A 183 15.75 -2.55 27.61
C ILE A 183 16.10 -3.20 28.94
N GLU A 184 17.39 -3.43 29.22
CA GLU A 184 17.85 -3.79 30.56
C GLU A 184 17.45 -2.65 31.52
N LYS A 185 16.72 -2.98 32.60
CA LYS A 185 16.50 -2.04 33.68
C LYS A 185 17.88 -1.65 34.21
N GLY A 186 18.29 -0.41 34.02
CA GLY A 186 19.54 0.12 34.55
C GLY A 186 19.63 -0.30 36.01
N LYS A 187 20.70 -0.98 36.38
CA LYS A 187 21.08 -1.20 37.80
C LYS A 187 21.31 0.21 38.36
N GLY A 188 20.28 0.73 39.03
CA GLY A 188 20.46 1.95 39.83
C GLY A 188 21.55 1.70 40.83
N GLY A 189 22.72 2.28 40.57
CA GLY A 189 23.81 2.35 41.57
C GLY A 189 23.25 3.06 42.80
N ARG A 190 22.98 2.30 43.86
CA ARG A 190 22.96 2.86 45.20
C ARG A 190 24.42 3.09 45.58
N GLU A 191 24.91 4.29 45.35
CA GLU A 191 26.08 4.77 46.12
C GLU A 191 25.61 5.02 47.55
N LYS A 192 26.31 4.37 48.45
CA LYS A 192 26.19 4.55 49.92
C LYS A 192 27.01 5.78 50.32
#